data_cad593a4e9c2eb8f535645bb93b21e9e
#
_entry.id   cad593a4e9c2eb8f535645bb93b21e9e
#
_cell.length_a   1.000
_cell.length_b   1.000
_cell.length_c   1.000
_cell.angle_alpha   90.00
_cell.angle_beta   90.00
_cell.angle_gamma   90.00
#
_symmetry.space_group_name_H-M   'P 1'
#
loop_
_entity.id
_entity.type
_entity.pdbx_description
1 polymer ?
#
loop_
_entity_poly.entity_id
_entity_poly.type
_entity_poly.pdbx_seq_one_letter_code
_entity_poly.pdbx_strand_id
1 'polypeptide(L)'
;MFDFYTHNKPQIAHKEVLCDSLTPLSVLFALKAKVLLESAYNETGKDRYSLVILNEAFRVYKEEGIHYLVVKGVKTPLHQALQGYLTSENIKKSLGIRVDSVGFAESRESKGADSKQGFLENLAIVRSLAPKPEQSPHLPLDLPLPLGGAGYIGYEFFAEIENVEFSNPPLYNAPECGFIFGRDFLIFDHLFDRLHIVSVSYAYEKEAIDVAERVASIAKKLESLNVASSSLESTPDSQAQGYEIQNATSQKEYETMVEKIKDSIYKGDLLQCVPSQSMQVKSPIPPLQAYRNLRHQNPSPYMFYYDFDDFVILGASPEIMIRLKTSDEISHFIMRPIAGTRPRGKSVAEDLELEKELLNDEKENAEHLMLLDLARNDAGKVSVGGGVSVIARNKIERYSRVMHIVSSVQGELDSKRFAKRDALKAAFPAGTLSGAPKIAAIEMIESLESTRRGVYGGAIGYFTQNEDMDFAIAIRSAVYQNGVYYMRSGAGVVQDSNPRAEYLETQNKIQSLLDMLRGQNEVEQGKVKQNNGGRNEKGLKEGAE
;
A
#
# COMPACT_ATOMS: atom_id res chain seq x y z
N MET A 1 16.44 9.26 -21.72
CA MET A 1 15.61 8.10 -22.00
C MET A 1 14.61 8.36 -23.12
N PHE A 2 13.89 9.46 -23.07
CA PHE A 2 12.96 9.84 -24.13
C PHE A 2 13.59 10.84 -25.10
N ASP A 3 13.24 10.68 -26.37
CA ASP A 3 13.55 11.63 -27.44
C ASP A 3 12.26 11.86 -28.24
N PHE A 4 11.64 13.00 -28.04
CA PHE A 4 10.35 13.34 -28.65
C PHE A 4 10.43 13.68 -30.14
N TYR A 5 11.63 13.67 -30.72
CA TYR A 5 11.86 13.70 -32.16
C TYR A 5 11.87 12.29 -32.78
N THR A 6 12.01 11.24 -31.97
CA THR A 6 11.85 9.86 -32.45
C THR A 6 10.37 9.53 -32.59
N HIS A 7 10.03 8.72 -33.57
CA HIS A 7 8.66 8.25 -33.80
C HIS A 7 8.43 6.83 -33.26
N ASN A 8 9.23 6.41 -32.27
CA ASN A 8 9.07 5.10 -31.65
C ASN A 8 7.71 5.02 -30.95
N LYS A 9 6.87 4.10 -31.47
CA LYS A 9 5.58 3.79 -30.85
C LYS A 9 5.78 2.83 -29.67
N PRO A 10 4.97 2.93 -28.64
CA PRO A 10 5.02 1.97 -27.54
C PRO A 10 4.60 0.59 -28.05
N GLN A 11 5.28 -0.45 -27.54
CA GLN A 11 5.05 -1.84 -27.93
C GLN A 11 4.79 -2.69 -26.69
N ILE A 12 4.06 -3.78 -26.89
CA ILE A 12 3.77 -4.78 -25.88
C ILE A 12 3.85 -6.17 -26.50
N ALA A 13 4.58 -7.08 -25.85
CA ALA A 13 4.61 -8.49 -26.19
C ALA A 13 4.19 -9.33 -24.97
N HIS A 14 3.50 -10.44 -25.23
CA HIS A 14 2.94 -11.33 -24.24
C HIS A 14 3.17 -12.78 -24.63
N LYS A 15 3.46 -13.62 -23.61
CA LYS A 15 3.46 -15.07 -23.71
C LYS A 15 2.80 -15.63 -22.44
N GLU A 16 1.87 -16.55 -22.62
CA GLU A 16 1.28 -17.34 -21.55
C GLU A 16 1.99 -18.68 -21.47
N VAL A 17 2.27 -19.15 -20.26
CA VAL A 17 2.84 -20.48 -19.99
C VAL A 17 2.12 -21.12 -18.81
N LEU A 18 2.08 -22.44 -18.72
CA LEU A 18 1.62 -23.17 -17.54
C LEU A 18 2.62 -22.95 -16.39
N CYS A 19 2.12 -22.80 -15.19
CA CYS A 19 2.91 -22.45 -14.01
C CYS A 19 2.45 -23.23 -12.78
N ASP A 20 2.73 -24.53 -12.76
CA ASP A 20 2.44 -25.44 -11.66
C ASP A 20 3.58 -25.61 -10.66
N SER A 21 4.78 -25.15 -10.99
CA SER A 21 5.99 -25.36 -10.20
C SER A 21 6.64 -24.08 -9.65
N LEU A 22 6.31 -22.90 -10.20
CA LEU A 22 6.88 -21.62 -9.77
C LEU A 22 5.92 -20.88 -8.84
N THR A 23 6.48 -20.18 -7.86
CA THR A 23 5.74 -19.26 -7.00
C THR A 23 6.20 -17.82 -7.19
N PRO A 24 5.34 -16.81 -6.98
CA PRO A 24 5.76 -15.40 -7.05
C PRO A 24 6.99 -15.11 -6.20
N LEU A 25 7.04 -15.68 -5.00
CA LEU A 25 8.15 -15.50 -4.07
C LEU A 25 9.45 -16.16 -4.58
N SER A 26 9.39 -17.39 -5.15
CA SER A 26 10.57 -18.05 -5.70
C SER A 26 11.18 -17.25 -6.86
N VAL A 27 10.33 -16.65 -7.69
CA VAL A 27 10.77 -15.79 -8.79
C VAL A 27 11.37 -14.47 -8.28
N LEU A 28 10.75 -13.85 -7.27
CA LEU A 28 11.28 -12.64 -6.63
C LEU A 28 12.74 -12.87 -6.14
N PHE A 29 12.98 -13.99 -5.46
CA PHE A 29 14.31 -14.36 -4.98
C PHE A 29 15.29 -14.67 -6.10
N ALA A 30 14.90 -15.56 -7.02
CA ALA A 30 15.80 -16.08 -8.05
C ALA A 30 16.19 -15.03 -9.09
N LEU A 31 15.27 -14.16 -9.45
CA LEU A 31 15.47 -13.14 -10.48
C LEU A 31 15.69 -11.72 -9.92
N LYS A 32 15.68 -11.55 -8.59
CA LYS A 32 15.85 -10.25 -7.91
C LYS A 32 14.89 -9.20 -8.45
N ALA A 33 13.60 -9.57 -8.51
CA ALA A 33 12.58 -8.69 -9.03
C ALA A 33 12.42 -7.43 -8.17
N LYS A 34 11.97 -6.35 -8.78
CA LYS A 34 11.81 -5.02 -8.14
C LYS A 34 10.54 -4.91 -7.31
N VAL A 35 9.46 -5.55 -7.74
CA VAL A 35 8.15 -5.46 -7.06
C VAL A 35 7.51 -6.84 -7.01
N LEU A 36 6.90 -7.16 -5.87
CA LEU A 36 5.94 -8.23 -5.72
C LEU A 36 4.70 -7.70 -5.01
N LEU A 37 3.54 -7.91 -5.62
CA LEU A 37 2.23 -7.69 -5.04
C LEU A 37 1.48 -9.02 -5.07
N GLU A 38 1.10 -9.50 -3.91
CA GLU A 38 0.37 -10.76 -3.80
C GLU A 38 -0.69 -10.69 -2.71
N SER A 39 -1.72 -11.52 -2.82
CA SER A 39 -2.67 -11.78 -1.75
C SER A 39 -2.32 -13.11 -1.10
N ALA A 40 -2.10 -13.09 0.18
CA ALA A 40 -1.82 -14.29 0.95
C ALA A 40 -2.98 -14.60 1.89
N TYR A 41 -4.07 -15.13 1.34
CA TYR A 41 -5.19 -15.71 2.08
C TYR A 41 -6.29 -14.76 2.56
N ASN A 42 -7.51 -15.06 2.10
CA ASN A 42 -8.80 -14.82 2.74
C ASN A 42 -9.50 -16.18 2.97
N GLU A 43 -10.56 -16.23 3.76
CA GLU A 43 -11.44 -17.44 3.86
C GLU A 43 -11.92 -17.97 2.50
N THR A 44 -11.95 -17.10 1.51
CA THR A 44 -12.30 -17.40 0.11
C THR A 44 -11.13 -17.89 -0.74
N GLY A 45 -9.91 -18.02 -0.17
CA GLY A 45 -8.68 -18.39 -0.88
C GLY A 45 -7.78 -17.20 -1.21
N LYS A 46 -6.72 -17.43 -2.01
CA LYS A 46 -5.90 -16.37 -2.57
C LYS A 46 -6.70 -15.56 -3.58
N ASP A 47 -6.43 -14.25 -3.69
CA ASP A 47 -6.88 -13.50 -4.85
C ASP A 47 -6.32 -14.13 -6.13
N ARG A 48 -7.07 -13.98 -7.24
CA ARG A 48 -6.74 -14.64 -8.50
C ARG A 48 -5.33 -14.36 -8.98
N TYR A 49 -4.80 -13.15 -8.73
CA TYR A 49 -3.54 -12.72 -9.33
C TYR A 49 -2.48 -12.36 -8.29
N SER A 50 -1.20 -12.68 -8.65
CA SER A 50 -0.02 -12.06 -8.06
C SER A 50 0.78 -11.36 -9.15
N LEU A 51 1.30 -10.16 -8.86
CA LEU A 51 1.98 -9.29 -9.81
C LEU A 51 3.44 -9.14 -9.44
N VAL A 52 4.33 -9.36 -10.41
CA VAL A 52 5.78 -9.14 -10.26
C VAL A 52 6.24 -8.16 -11.33
N ILE A 53 6.93 -7.10 -10.93
CA ILE A 53 7.76 -6.30 -11.84
C ILE A 53 9.18 -6.84 -11.75
N LEU A 54 9.61 -7.50 -12.82
CA LEU A 54 10.92 -8.13 -12.87
C LEU A 54 12.02 -7.09 -13.10
N ASN A 55 11.83 -6.26 -14.11
CA ASN A 55 12.74 -5.18 -14.46
C ASN A 55 11.97 -3.86 -14.56
N GLU A 56 12.57 -2.79 -14.07
CA GLU A 56 12.05 -1.46 -14.27
C GLU A 56 12.49 -0.85 -15.61
N ALA A 57 11.69 0.04 -16.15
CA ALA A 57 12.06 0.94 -17.21
C ALA A 57 12.57 2.27 -16.64
N PHE A 58 11.84 2.82 -15.69
CA PHE A 58 12.14 4.08 -15.00
C PHE A 58 11.28 4.22 -13.75
N ARG A 59 11.57 5.25 -12.94
CA ARG A 59 10.77 5.64 -11.76
C ARG A 59 10.32 7.09 -11.88
N VAL A 60 9.24 7.39 -11.19
CA VAL A 60 8.76 8.76 -10.98
C VAL A 60 8.72 9.01 -9.49
N TYR A 61 9.37 10.09 -9.03
CA TYR A 61 9.43 10.50 -7.64
C TYR A 61 8.85 11.90 -7.44
N LYS A 62 8.29 12.13 -6.26
CA LYS A 62 8.06 13.46 -5.70
C LYS A 62 8.99 13.63 -4.50
N GLU A 63 9.78 14.70 -4.50
CA GLU A 63 10.76 15.03 -3.46
C GLU A 63 10.87 16.54 -3.32
N GLU A 64 10.65 17.05 -2.11
CA GLU A 64 10.69 18.49 -1.82
C GLU A 64 9.85 19.34 -2.79
N GLY A 65 8.66 18.82 -3.15
CA GLY A 65 7.75 19.49 -4.08
C GLY A 65 8.15 19.42 -5.56
N ILE A 66 9.28 18.80 -5.91
CA ILE A 66 9.75 18.60 -7.28
C ILE A 66 9.44 17.18 -7.74
N HIS A 67 8.98 17.04 -8.98
CA HIS A 67 8.74 15.75 -9.60
C HIS A 67 9.93 15.35 -10.47
N TYR A 68 10.39 14.11 -10.34
CA TYR A 68 11.56 13.59 -11.03
C TYR A 68 11.24 12.33 -11.82
N LEU A 69 11.87 12.21 -12.99
CA LEU A 69 12.05 10.94 -13.71
C LEU A 69 13.42 10.38 -13.34
N VAL A 70 13.48 9.11 -12.96
CA VAL A 70 14.73 8.43 -12.60
C VAL A 70 14.96 7.26 -13.54
N VAL A 71 16.09 7.25 -14.24
CA VAL A 71 16.50 6.21 -15.19
C VAL A 71 17.89 5.73 -14.83
N LYS A 72 18.04 4.45 -14.51
CA LYS A 72 19.34 3.86 -14.13
C LYS A 72 20.07 4.69 -13.05
N GLY A 73 19.31 5.16 -12.05
CA GLY A 73 19.83 5.99 -10.94
C GLY A 73 20.04 7.48 -11.28
N VAL A 74 19.90 7.88 -12.55
CA VAL A 74 20.01 9.30 -12.94
C VAL A 74 18.68 10.01 -12.74
N LYS A 75 18.66 11.02 -11.89
CA LYS A 75 17.48 11.79 -11.51
C LYS A 75 17.40 13.07 -12.34
N THR A 76 16.31 13.25 -13.08
CA THR A 76 16.07 14.42 -13.94
C THR A 76 14.71 15.02 -13.59
N PRO A 77 14.59 16.35 -13.38
CA PRO A 77 13.29 16.99 -13.20
C PRO A 77 12.33 16.61 -14.34
N LEU A 78 11.09 16.24 -13.99
CA LEU A 78 10.15 15.65 -14.94
C LEU A 78 9.84 16.58 -16.12
N HIS A 79 9.70 17.88 -15.86
CA HIS A 79 9.48 18.88 -16.93
C HIS A 79 10.62 18.92 -17.95
N GLN A 80 11.87 18.73 -17.52
CA GLN A 80 13.03 18.65 -18.41
C GLN A 80 13.05 17.33 -19.17
N ALA A 81 12.77 16.21 -18.47
CA ALA A 81 12.74 14.88 -19.06
C ALA A 81 11.66 14.74 -20.14
N LEU A 82 10.55 15.48 -20.03
CA LEU A 82 9.39 15.45 -20.93
C LEU A 82 9.23 16.73 -21.77
N GLN A 83 10.25 17.58 -21.88
CA GLN A 83 10.17 18.90 -22.48
C GLN A 83 9.51 18.92 -23.87
N GLY A 84 9.81 17.94 -24.73
CA GLY A 84 9.19 17.85 -26.07
C GLY A 84 7.76 17.31 -26.06
N TYR A 85 7.32 16.68 -24.97
CA TYR A 85 5.99 16.07 -24.83
C TYR A 85 4.96 16.97 -24.14
N LEU A 86 5.40 17.87 -23.28
CA LEU A 86 4.54 18.74 -22.47
C LEU A 86 3.90 19.87 -23.29
N THR A 87 3.19 19.50 -24.36
CA THR A 87 2.34 20.42 -25.13
C THR A 87 0.95 20.48 -24.50
N SER A 88 0.25 21.60 -24.69
CA SER A 88 -1.13 21.76 -24.18
C SER A 88 -2.06 20.64 -24.66
N GLU A 89 -1.88 20.16 -25.89
CA GLU A 89 -2.68 19.09 -26.46
C GLU A 89 -2.39 17.74 -25.80
N ASN A 90 -1.11 17.37 -25.65
CA ASN A 90 -0.71 16.12 -24.99
C ASN A 90 -1.11 16.11 -23.52
N ILE A 91 -0.97 17.23 -22.81
CA ILE A 91 -1.40 17.37 -21.42
C ILE A 91 -2.91 17.15 -21.30
N LYS A 92 -3.72 17.86 -22.10
CA LYS A 92 -5.18 17.70 -22.07
C LYS A 92 -5.61 16.27 -22.35
N LYS A 93 -5.03 15.64 -23.37
CA LYS A 93 -5.31 14.24 -23.73
C LYS A 93 -4.95 13.27 -22.59
N SER A 94 -3.79 13.45 -21.96
CA SER A 94 -3.31 12.59 -20.86
C SER A 94 -4.15 12.73 -19.60
N LEU A 95 -4.65 13.94 -19.33
CA LEU A 95 -5.48 14.21 -18.17
C LEU A 95 -6.95 13.87 -18.36
N GLY A 96 -7.37 13.46 -19.58
CA GLY A 96 -8.76 13.17 -19.89
C GLY A 96 -9.66 14.41 -19.95
N ILE A 97 -9.09 15.62 -20.07
CA ILE A 97 -9.86 16.88 -20.11
C ILE A 97 -10.46 17.04 -21.50
N ARG A 98 -11.79 17.08 -21.60
CA ARG A 98 -12.49 17.43 -22.85
C ARG A 98 -12.15 18.86 -23.26
N VAL A 99 -11.80 19.06 -24.52
CA VAL A 99 -11.29 20.33 -25.08
C VAL A 99 -12.25 21.50 -24.90
N ASP A 100 -13.55 21.23 -24.69
CA ASP A 100 -14.62 22.24 -24.72
C ASP A 100 -14.96 22.86 -23.35
N SER A 101 -14.34 22.45 -22.25
CA SER A 101 -14.83 22.81 -20.92
C SER A 101 -13.93 23.69 -20.04
N VAL A 102 -12.79 24.17 -20.50
CA VAL A 102 -11.93 25.03 -19.65
C VAL A 102 -11.42 26.24 -20.40
N GLY A 103 -12.04 27.40 -20.10
CA GLY A 103 -11.41 28.69 -20.33
C GLY A 103 -10.18 28.80 -19.39
N PHE A 104 -9.01 28.54 -19.91
CA PHE A 104 -7.77 28.85 -19.19
C PHE A 104 -7.67 30.37 -19.09
N ALA A 105 -7.77 30.89 -17.87
CA ALA A 105 -7.39 32.26 -17.58
C ALA A 105 -5.89 32.42 -17.89
N GLU A 106 -5.62 33.04 -19.04
CA GLU A 106 -4.32 33.63 -19.32
C GLU A 106 -4.10 34.79 -18.34
N SER A 107 -3.56 34.52 -17.19
CA SER A 107 -2.96 35.58 -16.35
C SER A 107 -2.14 34.98 -15.21
N ARG A 108 -0.86 35.02 -15.40
CA ARG A 108 0.19 35.44 -14.46
C ARG A 108 1.50 34.74 -14.80
N GLU A 109 2.37 35.49 -15.46
CA GLU A 109 3.81 35.24 -15.44
C GLU A 109 4.28 35.29 -14.01
N SER A 110 4.62 34.15 -13.42
CA SER A 110 5.52 34.10 -12.27
C SER A 110 5.98 32.67 -11.97
N LYS A 111 7.29 32.48 -12.08
CA LYS A 111 8.14 31.49 -11.41
C LYS A 111 7.76 29.99 -11.54
N GLY A 112 8.47 29.27 -12.42
CA GLY A 112 8.63 27.82 -12.42
C GLY A 112 7.43 27.04 -12.97
N ALA A 113 7.61 26.43 -14.13
CA ALA A 113 6.59 25.58 -14.79
C ALA A 113 6.17 24.34 -13.99
N ASP A 114 6.89 24.01 -12.91
CA ASP A 114 6.64 22.80 -12.08
C ASP A 114 5.52 22.97 -11.04
N SER A 115 5.08 24.18 -10.71
CA SER A 115 4.20 24.44 -9.58
C SER A 115 2.69 24.36 -9.87
N LYS A 116 2.27 23.96 -11.08
CA LYS A 116 0.84 24.01 -11.47
C LYS A 116 0.13 22.66 -11.58
N GLN A 117 0.85 21.54 -11.59
CA GLN A 117 0.25 20.20 -11.68
C GLN A 117 0.67 19.35 -10.48
N GLY A 118 -0.30 18.71 -9.82
CA GLY A 118 -0.05 17.79 -8.73
C GLY A 118 0.69 16.52 -9.20
N PHE A 119 1.15 15.73 -8.24
CA PHE A 119 1.91 14.51 -8.53
C PHE A 119 1.12 13.49 -9.34
N LEU A 120 -0.16 13.27 -9.01
CA LEU A 120 -1.01 12.29 -9.73
C LEU A 120 -1.31 12.73 -11.16
N GLU A 121 -1.41 14.03 -11.43
CA GLU A 121 -1.57 14.58 -12.78
C GLU A 121 -0.30 14.31 -13.61
N ASN A 122 0.88 14.54 -13.05
CA ASN A 122 2.14 14.24 -13.71
C ASN A 122 2.32 12.73 -13.94
N LEU A 123 1.91 11.90 -12.99
CA LEU A 123 1.92 10.45 -13.16
C LEU A 123 0.99 10.01 -14.31
N ALA A 124 -0.18 10.64 -14.46
CA ALA A 124 -1.09 10.39 -15.57
C ALA A 124 -0.48 10.75 -16.94
N ILE A 125 0.30 11.84 -17.00
CA ILE A 125 1.05 12.21 -18.22
C ILE A 125 2.10 11.14 -18.55
N VAL A 126 2.89 10.70 -17.60
CA VAL A 126 3.91 9.66 -17.81
C VAL A 126 3.26 8.33 -18.22
N ARG A 127 2.15 7.96 -17.60
CA ARG A 127 1.38 6.76 -17.95
C ARG A 127 0.92 6.77 -19.42
N SER A 128 0.61 7.92 -19.98
CA SER A 128 0.18 8.01 -21.39
C SER A 128 1.25 7.59 -22.41
N LEU A 129 2.51 7.45 -21.95
CA LEU A 129 3.61 6.92 -22.77
C LEU A 129 3.60 5.39 -22.84
N ALA A 130 2.86 4.71 -21.97
CA ALA A 130 2.76 3.26 -21.94
C ALA A 130 1.91 2.71 -23.11
N PRO A 131 2.18 1.47 -23.59
CA PRO A 131 1.33 0.83 -24.59
C PRO A 131 -0.06 0.55 -24.02
N LYS A 132 -1.05 0.49 -24.90
CA LYS A 132 -2.38 0.03 -24.53
C LYS A 132 -2.46 -1.49 -24.60
N PRO A 133 -3.08 -2.16 -23.62
CA PRO A 133 -3.21 -3.64 -23.61
C PRO A 133 -3.84 -4.20 -24.89
N GLU A 134 -4.79 -3.48 -25.50
CA GLU A 134 -5.48 -3.86 -26.74
C GLU A 134 -4.54 -3.97 -27.95
N GLN A 135 -3.32 -3.44 -27.87
CA GLN A 135 -2.30 -3.57 -28.91
C GLN A 135 -1.70 -4.98 -28.97
N SER A 136 -1.93 -5.83 -27.97
CA SER A 136 -1.52 -7.24 -27.94
C SER A 136 -2.76 -8.14 -28.04
N PRO A 137 -3.04 -8.76 -29.21
CA PRO A 137 -4.29 -9.49 -29.45
C PRO A 137 -4.48 -10.73 -28.56
N HIS A 138 -3.45 -11.21 -27.91
CA HIS A 138 -3.48 -12.40 -27.04
C HIS A 138 -3.36 -12.06 -25.54
N LEU A 139 -3.29 -10.79 -25.18
CA LEU A 139 -3.25 -10.37 -23.79
C LEU A 139 -4.67 -10.30 -23.24
N PRO A 140 -5.03 -11.05 -22.18
CA PRO A 140 -6.32 -10.89 -21.54
C PRO A 140 -6.51 -9.47 -21.03
N LEU A 141 -7.63 -8.84 -21.39
CA LEU A 141 -7.89 -7.43 -21.05
C LEU A 141 -8.22 -7.23 -19.56
N ASP A 142 -8.58 -8.32 -18.86
CA ASP A 142 -8.87 -8.31 -17.43
C ASP A 142 -7.62 -8.50 -16.54
N LEU A 143 -6.44 -8.72 -17.15
CA LEU A 143 -5.19 -8.80 -16.40
C LEU A 143 -4.88 -7.48 -15.69
N PRO A 144 -4.57 -7.52 -14.38
CA PRO A 144 -4.24 -6.35 -13.59
C PRO A 144 -2.79 -5.89 -13.88
N LEU A 145 -2.53 -5.43 -15.11
CA LEU A 145 -1.19 -5.06 -15.56
C LEU A 145 -0.84 -3.63 -15.12
N PRO A 146 0.20 -3.43 -14.27
CA PRO A 146 0.54 -2.15 -13.66
C PRO A 146 1.30 -1.21 -14.61
N LEU A 147 0.76 -0.96 -15.81
CA LEU A 147 1.37 -0.07 -16.82
C LEU A 147 1.30 1.41 -16.45
N GLY A 148 0.45 1.77 -15.48
CA GLY A 148 0.38 3.11 -14.93
C GLY A 148 1.36 3.36 -13.78
N GLY A 149 2.20 2.36 -13.48
CA GLY A 149 3.16 2.37 -12.39
C GLY A 149 2.65 1.67 -11.13
N ALA A 150 3.57 1.03 -10.42
CA ALA A 150 3.34 0.45 -9.10
C ALA A 150 4.21 1.17 -8.07
N GLY A 151 3.65 1.54 -6.91
CA GLY A 151 4.38 2.35 -5.96
C GLY A 151 3.55 2.79 -4.76
N TYR A 152 3.98 3.90 -4.16
CA TYR A 152 3.36 4.45 -2.98
C TYR A 152 3.13 5.96 -3.06
N ILE A 153 2.16 6.40 -2.28
CA ILE A 153 1.85 7.80 -2.03
C ILE A 153 1.96 7.99 -0.51
N GLY A 154 2.91 8.81 -0.07
CA GLY A 154 3.13 9.06 1.35
C GLY A 154 2.00 9.86 2.00
N TYR A 155 1.89 9.77 3.32
CA TYR A 155 0.79 10.39 4.09
C TYR A 155 0.71 11.91 3.86
N GLU A 156 1.85 12.58 3.78
CA GLU A 156 1.95 14.03 3.60
C GLU A 156 1.50 14.52 2.22
N PHE A 157 1.23 13.59 1.26
CA PHE A 157 0.56 13.93 0.00
C PHE A 157 -0.79 14.63 0.22
N PHE A 158 -1.38 14.47 1.39
CA PHE A 158 -2.62 15.16 1.74
C PHE A 158 -2.53 16.69 1.60
N ALA A 159 -1.34 17.28 1.72
CA ALA A 159 -1.08 18.69 1.45
C ALA A 159 -1.35 19.11 -0.02
N GLU A 160 -1.40 18.16 -0.98
CA GLU A 160 -1.85 18.45 -2.36
C GLU A 160 -3.39 18.40 -2.50
N ILE A 161 -4.09 17.83 -1.53
CA ILE A 161 -5.55 17.65 -1.55
C ILE A 161 -6.24 18.76 -0.76
N GLU A 162 -5.72 19.06 0.42
CA GLU A 162 -6.26 20.02 1.37
C GLU A 162 -5.16 20.95 1.88
N ASN A 163 -5.56 22.12 2.38
CA ASN A 163 -4.62 23.11 2.90
C ASN A 163 -4.15 22.75 4.32
N VAL A 164 -3.27 21.75 4.43
CA VAL A 164 -2.63 21.32 5.68
C VAL A 164 -1.12 21.39 5.50
N GLU A 165 -0.43 21.95 6.49
CA GLU A 165 1.04 22.05 6.50
C GLU A 165 1.64 20.90 7.30
N PHE A 166 2.67 20.26 6.74
CA PHE A 166 3.49 19.24 7.39
C PHE A 166 4.89 19.76 7.60
N SER A 167 5.24 20.10 8.84
CA SER A 167 6.51 20.73 9.23
C SER A 167 7.48 19.79 9.93
N ASN A 168 7.01 18.63 10.38
CA ASN A 168 7.83 17.65 11.08
C ASN A 168 8.97 17.11 10.20
N PRO A 169 10.13 16.77 10.77
CA PRO A 169 11.24 16.19 10.02
C PRO A 169 10.91 14.76 9.55
N PRO A 170 11.47 14.30 8.43
CA PRO A 170 11.29 12.93 7.98
C PRO A 170 11.95 11.93 8.94
N LEU A 171 11.35 10.75 9.08
CA LEU A 171 11.88 9.66 9.90
C LEU A 171 13.04 8.92 9.19
N TYR A 172 13.03 8.91 7.86
CA TYR A 172 14.02 8.28 6.97
C TYR A 172 14.12 9.08 5.66
N ASN A 173 15.15 8.81 4.89
CA ASN A 173 15.38 9.52 3.63
C ASN A 173 14.78 8.76 2.45
N ALA A 174 13.53 9.06 2.11
CA ALA A 174 12.85 8.55 0.92
C ALA A 174 11.98 9.65 0.30
N PRO A 175 11.69 9.57 -1.01
CA PRO A 175 10.75 10.48 -1.67
C PRO A 175 9.37 10.50 -0.98
N GLU A 176 8.64 11.61 -1.09
CA GLU A 176 7.27 11.72 -0.57
C GLU A 176 6.33 10.74 -1.30
N CYS A 177 6.51 10.54 -2.60
CA CYS A 177 5.80 9.56 -3.42
C CYS A 177 6.78 8.92 -4.39
N GLY A 178 6.55 7.63 -4.72
CA GLY A 178 7.40 6.91 -5.64
C GLY A 178 6.67 5.83 -6.43
N PHE A 179 6.86 5.81 -7.76
CA PHE A 179 6.27 4.81 -8.65
C PHE A 179 7.32 4.21 -9.58
N ILE A 180 7.33 2.88 -9.67
CA ILE A 180 8.14 2.09 -10.60
C ILE A 180 7.30 1.79 -11.82
N PHE A 181 7.79 2.20 -13.00
CA PHE A 181 7.26 1.81 -14.29
C PHE A 181 8.04 0.59 -14.79
N GLY A 182 7.35 -0.54 -14.90
CA GLY A 182 7.95 -1.80 -15.26
C GLY A 182 8.31 -1.90 -16.74
N ARG A 183 9.36 -2.65 -17.04
CA ARG A 183 9.72 -3.10 -18.39
C ARG A 183 9.20 -4.49 -18.64
N ASP A 184 9.38 -5.37 -17.67
CA ASP A 184 9.01 -6.78 -17.73
C ASP A 184 8.15 -7.14 -16.52
N PHE A 185 7.05 -7.80 -16.81
CA PHE A 185 6.05 -8.17 -15.81
C PHE A 185 5.80 -9.68 -15.86
N LEU A 186 5.57 -10.25 -14.69
CA LEU A 186 5.10 -11.61 -14.53
C LEU A 186 3.80 -11.57 -13.72
N ILE A 187 2.71 -12.07 -14.31
CA ILE A 187 1.40 -12.09 -13.65
C ILE A 187 1.00 -13.55 -13.49
N PHE A 188 0.92 -13.98 -12.24
CA PHE A 188 0.48 -15.31 -11.87
C PHE A 188 -1.04 -15.32 -11.77
N ASP A 189 -1.71 -16.13 -12.60
CA ASP A 189 -3.12 -16.43 -12.50
C ASP A 189 -3.28 -17.73 -11.70
N HIS A 190 -3.59 -17.60 -10.40
CA HIS A 190 -3.72 -18.73 -9.49
C HIS A 190 -4.99 -19.56 -9.71
N LEU A 191 -5.96 -19.03 -10.46
CA LEU A 191 -7.20 -19.78 -10.75
C LEU A 191 -6.98 -20.84 -11.84
N PHE A 192 -6.08 -20.54 -12.80
CA PHE A 192 -5.83 -21.39 -13.96
C PHE A 192 -4.41 -21.96 -14.02
N ASP A 193 -3.61 -21.77 -12.95
CA ASP A 193 -2.20 -22.16 -12.88
C ASP A 193 -1.39 -21.66 -14.10
N ARG A 194 -1.60 -20.39 -14.46
CA ARG A 194 -0.96 -19.76 -15.60
C ARG A 194 -0.05 -18.62 -15.18
N LEU A 195 0.99 -18.41 -15.97
CA LEU A 195 1.90 -17.28 -15.85
C LEU A 195 1.90 -16.49 -17.15
N HIS A 196 1.53 -15.22 -17.06
CA HIS A 196 1.62 -14.28 -18.15
C HIS A 196 2.94 -13.52 -18.06
N ILE A 197 3.77 -13.65 -19.09
CA ILE A 197 5.05 -12.94 -19.24
C ILE A 197 4.77 -11.78 -20.19
N VAL A 198 4.96 -10.54 -19.73
CA VAL A 198 4.71 -9.34 -20.52
C VAL A 198 5.95 -8.47 -20.53
N SER A 199 6.33 -8.00 -21.71
CA SER A 199 7.38 -6.98 -21.85
C SER A 199 6.84 -5.80 -22.65
N VAL A 200 7.25 -4.58 -22.29
CA VAL A 200 6.76 -3.35 -22.91
C VAL A 200 7.90 -2.40 -23.25
N SER A 201 7.67 -1.58 -24.29
CA SER A 201 8.42 -0.35 -24.53
C SER A 201 7.47 0.85 -24.38
N TYR A 202 8.04 2.01 -24.06
CA TYR A 202 7.27 3.25 -23.91
C TYR A 202 7.39 4.10 -25.19
N ALA A 203 6.41 4.96 -25.43
CA ALA A 203 6.47 5.89 -26.55
C ALA A 203 7.70 6.80 -26.43
N TYR A 204 8.30 7.15 -27.58
CA TYR A 204 9.43 8.08 -27.68
C TYR A 204 10.70 7.61 -26.92
N GLU A 205 10.85 6.33 -26.64
CA GLU A 205 12.13 5.82 -26.13
C GLU A 205 13.21 6.02 -27.19
N LYS A 206 14.36 6.55 -26.76
CA LYS A 206 15.49 6.83 -27.65
C LYS A 206 16.04 5.57 -28.32
N GLU A 207 16.07 4.46 -27.57
CA GLU A 207 16.53 3.15 -28.05
C GLU A 207 15.32 2.27 -28.37
N ALA A 208 15.37 1.57 -29.49
CA ALA A 208 14.36 0.57 -29.83
C ALA A 208 14.52 -0.64 -28.91
N ILE A 209 13.43 -1.09 -28.32
CA ILE A 209 13.39 -2.26 -27.43
C ILE A 209 12.69 -3.40 -28.16
N ASP A 210 13.37 -4.52 -28.34
CA ASP A 210 12.75 -5.75 -28.84
C ASP A 210 12.01 -6.46 -27.68
N VAL A 211 10.70 -6.16 -27.56
CA VAL A 211 9.86 -6.71 -26.51
C VAL A 211 9.58 -8.19 -26.69
N ALA A 212 9.61 -8.70 -27.95
CA ALA A 212 9.37 -10.12 -28.22
C ALA A 212 10.58 -10.98 -27.81
N GLU A 213 11.80 -10.53 -28.13
CA GLU A 213 13.02 -11.18 -27.69
C GLU A 213 13.13 -11.21 -26.16
N ARG A 214 12.72 -10.11 -25.48
CA ARG A 214 12.70 -10.05 -24.01
C ARG A 214 11.77 -11.10 -23.42
N VAL A 215 10.54 -11.21 -23.92
CA VAL A 215 9.58 -12.24 -23.47
C VAL A 215 10.14 -13.64 -23.66
N ALA A 216 10.75 -13.93 -24.83
CA ALA A 216 11.38 -15.22 -25.10
C ALA A 216 12.55 -15.52 -24.16
N SER A 217 13.42 -14.53 -23.90
CA SER A 217 14.54 -14.64 -22.98
C SER A 217 14.07 -14.90 -21.53
N ILE A 218 13.04 -14.20 -21.07
CA ILE A 218 12.47 -14.39 -19.72
C ILE A 218 11.86 -15.79 -19.61
N ALA A 219 11.08 -16.23 -20.59
CA ALA A 219 10.50 -17.58 -20.60
C ALA A 219 11.59 -18.65 -20.47
N LYS A 220 12.68 -18.54 -21.24
CA LYS A 220 13.82 -19.46 -21.16
C LYS A 220 14.50 -19.44 -19.79
N LYS A 221 14.64 -18.27 -19.16
CA LYS A 221 15.18 -18.16 -17.80
C LYS A 221 14.29 -18.87 -16.79
N LEU A 222 12.97 -18.69 -16.89
CA LEU A 222 12.00 -19.33 -15.99
C LEU A 222 12.02 -20.86 -16.14
N GLU A 223 12.11 -21.37 -17.36
CA GLU A 223 12.26 -22.82 -17.64
C GLU A 223 13.54 -23.41 -17.02
N SER A 224 14.60 -22.60 -16.93
CA SER A 224 15.89 -23.01 -16.34
C SER A 224 15.94 -22.89 -14.81
N LEU A 225 14.93 -22.25 -14.18
CA LEU A 225 14.85 -22.16 -12.74
C LEU A 225 14.53 -23.53 -12.15
N ASN A 226 15.55 -24.20 -11.63
CA ASN A 226 15.38 -25.45 -10.92
C ASN A 226 14.86 -25.12 -9.50
N VAL A 227 13.57 -25.30 -9.26
CA VAL A 227 12.89 -24.97 -7.99
C VAL A 227 13.53 -25.74 -6.82
N ALA A 228 14.13 -26.90 -7.08
CA ALA A 228 14.86 -27.68 -6.09
C ALA A 228 16.20 -27.04 -5.64
N SER A 229 16.84 -26.23 -6.48
CA SER A 229 18.08 -25.52 -6.16
C SER A 229 17.86 -24.14 -5.59
N SER A 230 16.66 -23.60 -5.68
CA SER A 230 16.19 -22.46 -4.90
C SER A 230 15.79 -22.88 -3.48
N SER A 231 16.17 -24.09 -3.03
CA SER A 231 16.32 -24.33 -1.60
C SER A 231 17.26 -23.22 -1.15
N LEU A 232 16.65 -22.15 -0.77
CA LEU A 232 17.23 -21.12 0.04
C LEU A 232 18.19 -21.85 0.95
N GLU A 233 19.48 -21.64 0.73
CA GLU A 233 20.42 -21.90 1.78
C GLU A 233 19.72 -21.32 3.00
N SER A 234 19.18 -22.21 3.82
CA SER A 234 18.98 -21.89 5.22
C SER A 234 20.34 -21.30 5.56
N THR A 235 20.40 -19.95 5.65
CA THR A 235 21.62 -19.29 6.07
C THR A 235 22.15 -20.15 7.20
N PRO A 236 23.38 -20.70 7.07
CA PRO A 236 23.90 -21.66 8.05
C PRO A 236 23.68 -21.01 9.39
N ASP A 237 23.06 -21.73 10.30
CA ASP A 237 22.78 -21.34 11.68
C ASP A 237 23.46 -20.01 12.06
N SER A 238 22.95 -18.90 11.57
CA SER A 238 23.31 -17.61 12.10
C SER A 238 22.67 -17.63 13.48
N GLN A 239 23.46 -18.05 14.46
CA GLN A 239 23.21 -17.86 15.88
C GLN A 239 22.39 -16.60 16.01
N ALA A 240 21.20 -16.72 16.57
CA ALA A 240 20.19 -15.70 16.73
C ALA A 240 20.79 -14.28 16.77
N GLN A 241 20.99 -13.66 15.61
CA GLN A 241 21.40 -12.27 15.55
C GLN A 241 20.12 -11.48 15.74
N GLY A 242 19.82 -11.19 17.01
CA GLY A 242 18.68 -10.38 17.41
C GLY A 242 18.71 -9.02 16.72
N TYR A 243 17.60 -8.35 16.72
CA TYR A 243 17.49 -6.96 16.32
C TYR A 243 17.78 -6.04 17.53
N GLU A 244 18.20 -4.83 17.24
CA GLU A 244 18.42 -3.75 18.22
C GLU A 244 17.44 -2.60 17.97
N ILE A 245 16.65 -2.25 18.98
CA ILE A 245 15.79 -1.06 18.92
C ILE A 245 16.67 0.16 19.20
N GLN A 246 16.91 0.99 18.19
CA GLN A 246 17.75 2.18 18.28
C GLN A 246 16.97 3.40 18.79
N ASN A 247 15.70 3.52 18.40
CA ASN A 247 14.82 4.60 18.81
C ASN A 247 13.37 4.13 18.77
N ALA A 248 12.56 4.58 19.72
CA ALA A 248 11.13 4.32 19.76
C ALA A 248 10.42 5.43 20.54
N THR A 249 9.20 5.75 20.14
CA THR A 249 8.31 6.60 20.94
C THR A 249 8.06 5.89 22.28
N SER A 250 8.34 6.57 23.38
CA SER A 250 8.17 6.00 24.71
C SER A 250 6.68 5.88 25.09
N GLN A 251 6.37 4.97 26.03
CA GLN A 251 5.01 4.82 26.56
C GLN A 251 4.45 6.16 27.07
N LYS A 252 5.25 6.92 27.83
CA LYS A 252 4.82 8.20 28.40
C LYS A 252 4.50 9.24 27.32
N GLU A 253 5.29 9.30 26.26
CA GLU A 253 5.01 10.20 25.13
C GLU A 253 3.71 9.84 24.44
N TYR A 254 3.49 8.54 24.16
CA TYR A 254 2.27 8.08 23.53
C TYR A 254 1.03 8.30 24.40
N GLU A 255 1.10 7.95 25.69
CA GLU A 255 0.01 8.19 26.66
C GLU A 255 -0.32 9.69 26.74
N THR A 256 0.69 10.58 26.69
CA THR A 256 0.49 12.03 26.65
C THR A 256 -0.24 12.49 25.37
N MET A 257 0.05 11.87 24.22
CA MET A 257 -0.69 12.15 22.97
C MET A 257 -2.17 11.77 23.14
N VAL A 258 -2.45 10.58 23.71
CA VAL A 258 -3.81 10.10 23.94
C VAL A 258 -4.59 11.07 24.85
N GLU A 259 -3.99 11.52 25.95
CA GLU A 259 -4.64 12.49 26.86
C GLU A 259 -4.99 13.81 26.16
N LYS A 260 -4.06 14.37 25.37
CA LYS A 260 -4.32 15.61 24.60
C LYS A 260 -5.45 15.45 23.58
N ILE A 261 -5.52 14.28 22.92
CA ILE A 261 -6.60 13.97 21.98
C ILE A 261 -7.93 13.89 22.72
N LYS A 262 -7.99 13.21 23.88
CA LYS A 262 -9.19 13.13 24.71
C LYS A 262 -9.68 14.52 25.15
N ASP A 263 -8.76 15.42 25.49
CA ASP A 263 -9.09 16.82 25.83
C ASP A 263 -9.74 17.54 24.64
N SER A 264 -9.24 17.33 23.41
CA SER A 264 -9.84 17.91 22.19
C SER A 264 -11.20 17.29 21.86
N ILE A 265 -11.36 15.98 22.08
CA ILE A 265 -12.66 15.31 21.93
C ILE A 265 -13.67 15.86 22.96
N TYR A 266 -13.25 16.02 24.21
CA TYR A 266 -14.09 16.60 25.27
C TYR A 266 -14.56 18.03 24.95
N LYS A 267 -13.72 18.83 24.30
CA LYS A 267 -14.06 20.19 23.82
C LYS A 267 -14.98 20.19 22.60
N GLY A 268 -15.15 19.07 21.93
CA GLY A 268 -15.97 18.93 20.73
C GLY A 268 -15.23 19.24 19.42
N ASP A 269 -13.88 19.38 19.45
CA ASP A 269 -13.08 19.65 18.27
C ASP A 269 -12.92 18.39 17.40
N LEU A 270 -12.92 17.21 18.03
CA LEU A 270 -12.72 15.90 17.42
C LEU A 270 -13.76 14.89 17.91
N LEU A 271 -14.05 13.88 17.10
CA LEU A 271 -14.79 12.67 17.50
C LEU A 271 -13.82 11.49 17.69
N GLN A 272 -12.81 11.40 16.86
CA GLN A 272 -11.77 10.38 16.89
C GLN A 272 -10.48 10.95 16.29
N CYS A 273 -9.33 10.48 16.80
CA CYS A 273 -8.02 10.75 16.20
C CYS A 273 -7.12 9.53 16.34
N VAL A 274 -6.26 9.27 15.35
CA VAL A 274 -5.40 8.08 15.30
C VAL A 274 -3.92 8.49 15.38
N PRO A 275 -3.37 8.73 16.58
CA PRO A 275 -1.94 8.98 16.78
C PRO A 275 -1.15 7.72 16.49
N SER A 276 0.11 7.89 16.09
CA SER A 276 1.02 6.77 15.88
C SER A 276 2.32 6.90 16.66
N GLN A 277 2.91 5.76 16.99
CA GLN A 277 4.28 5.67 17.47
C GLN A 277 5.22 5.18 16.36
N SER A 278 6.46 5.64 16.39
CA SER A 278 7.53 5.19 15.49
C SER A 278 8.54 4.32 16.22
N MET A 279 9.18 3.43 15.47
CA MET A 279 10.26 2.59 15.97
C MET A 279 11.33 2.39 14.89
N GLN A 280 12.59 2.53 15.27
CA GLN A 280 13.76 2.29 14.43
C GLN A 280 14.48 1.05 14.94
N VAL A 281 14.66 0.06 14.08
CA VAL A 281 15.17 -1.26 14.43
C VAL A 281 16.33 -1.63 13.51
N LYS A 282 17.54 -1.71 14.07
CA LYS A 282 18.70 -2.23 13.35
C LYS A 282 18.65 -3.75 13.33
N SER A 283 18.81 -4.34 12.15
CA SER A 283 18.83 -5.79 12.00
C SER A 283 19.73 -6.21 10.83
N PRO A 284 20.48 -7.30 10.98
CA PRO A 284 21.26 -7.88 9.89
C PRO A 284 20.41 -8.64 8.86
N ILE A 285 19.13 -8.91 9.16
CA ILE A 285 18.23 -9.64 8.26
C ILE A 285 17.96 -8.80 7.01
N PRO A 286 18.25 -9.32 5.80
CA PRO A 286 17.96 -8.59 4.56
C PRO A 286 16.45 -8.42 4.36
N PRO A 287 16.00 -7.33 3.71
CA PRO A 287 14.57 -7.03 3.55
C PRO A 287 13.77 -8.11 2.82
N LEU A 288 14.38 -8.80 1.87
CA LEU A 288 13.75 -9.90 1.16
C LEU A 288 13.49 -11.09 2.08
N GLN A 289 14.43 -11.42 2.99
CA GLN A 289 14.22 -12.47 3.99
C GLN A 289 13.20 -12.03 5.05
N ALA A 290 13.21 -10.76 5.46
CA ALA A 290 12.20 -10.20 6.36
C ALA A 290 10.80 -10.30 5.74
N TYR A 291 10.64 -9.98 4.45
CA TYR A 291 9.38 -10.16 3.73
C TYR A 291 8.91 -11.62 3.72
N ARG A 292 9.82 -12.56 3.46
CA ARG A 292 9.50 -14.00 3.51
C ARG A 292 8.97 -14.42 4.88
N ASN A 293 9.65 -13.98 5.95
CA ASN A 293 9.23 -14.27 7.32
C ASN A 293 7.86 -13.65 7.61
N LEU A 294 7.64 -12.38 7.23
CA LEU A 294 6.37 -11.68 7.40
C LEU A 294 5.23 -12.41 6.69
N ARG A 295 5.45 -12.82 5.45
CA ARG A 295 4.48 -13.57 4.64
C ARG A 295 4.04 -14.87 5.30
N HIS A 296 4.99 -15.58 5.92
CA HIS A 296 4.71 -16.83 6.63
C HIS A 296 3.97 -16.61 7.95
N GLN A 297 4.35 -15.56 8.69
CA GLN A 297 3.85 -15.33 10.05
C GLN A 297 2.54 -14.56 10.07
N ASN A 298 2.33 -13.66 9.11
CA ASN A 298 1.19 -12.74 9.07
C ASN A 298 0.66 -12.57 7.63
N PRO A 299 0.15 -13.65 6.99
CA PRO A 299 -0.46 -13.57 5.68
C PRO A 299 -1.63 -12.59 5.70
N SER A 300 -1.69 -11.69 4.70
CA SER A 300 -2.68 -10.61 4.61
C SER A 300 -3.17 -10.45 3.18
N PRO A 301 -4.36 -9.84 2.95
CA PRO A 301 -4.90 -9.60 1.61
C PRO A 301 -3.98 -8.80 0.70
N TYR A 302 -3.21 -7.87 1.26
CA TYR A 302 -2.25 -7.06 0.52
C TYR A 302 -0.85 -7.26 1.06
N MET A 303 -0.14 -8.20 0.46
CA MET A 303 1.29 -8.42 0.70
C MET A 303 2.07 -7.68 -0.36
N PHE A 304 3.08 -6.91 0.02
CA PHE A 304 3.86 -6.11 -0.91
C PHE A 304 5.33 -6.03 -0.56
N TYR A 305 6.15 -6.01 -1.61
CA TYR A 305 7.59 -5.78 -1.58
C TYR A 305 7.96 -4.86 -2.73
N TYR A 306 8.62 -3.73 -2.45
CA TYR A 306 9.11 -2.77 -3.43
C TYR A 306 10.57 -2.46 -3.17
N ASP A 307 11.42 -2.72 -4.15
CA ASP A 307 12.85 -2.40 -4.11
C ASP A 307 13.12 -1.17 -4.98
N PHE A 308 13.37 -0.05 -4.31
CA PHE A 308 13.75 1.21 -4.93
C PHE A 308 15.27 1.42 -4.98
N ASP A 309 16.08 0.38 -4.81
CA ASP A 309 17.55 0.34 -4.67
C ASP A 309 18.07 1.05 -3.40
N ASP A 310 17.73 2.32 -3.19
CA ASP A 310 18.18 3.11 -2.03
C ASP A 310 17.39 2.78 -0.74
N PHE A 311 16.20 2.27 -0.89
CA PHE A 311 15.33 1.81 0.19
C PHE A 311 14.37 0.73 -0.29
N VAL A 312 13.85 -0.05 0.65
CA VAL A 312 12.86 -1.10 0.38
C VAL A 312 11.62 -0.85 1.23
N ILE A 313 10.44 -1.01 0.63
CA ILE A 313 9.17 -1.03 1.35
C ILE A 313 8.64 -2.46 1.34
N LEU A 314 8.29 -2.99 2.52
CA LEU A 314 7.67 -4.31 2.65
C LEU A 314 6.54 -4.27 3.68
N GLY A 315 5.51 -5.09 3.46
CA GLY A 315 4.37 -5.07 4.36
C GLY A 315 3.31 -6.12 4.08
N ALA A 316 2.34 -6.16 5.00
CA ALA A 316 1.22 -7.09 5.04
C ALA A 316 -0.05 -6.36 5.49
N SER A 317 -0.61 -5.52 4.61
CA SER A 317 -1.79 -4.72 4.93
C SER A 317 -3.07 -5.55 4.87
N PRO A 318 -3.93 -5.48 5.89
CA PRO A 318 -5.25 -6.09 5.84
C PRO A 318 -6.28 -5.23 5.11
N GLU A 319 -5.98 -3.95 4.84
CA GLU A 319 -7.00 -2.94 4.55
C GLU A 319 -6.79 -2.29 3.18
N ILE A 320 -7.85 -2.34 2.37
CA ILE A 320 -7.92 -1.61 1.11
C ILE A 320 -8.16 -0.12 1.38
N MET A 321 -7.42 0.74 0.67
CA MET A 321 -7.76 2.15 0.61
C MET A 321 -8.82 2.40 -0.45
N ILE A 322 -8.56 1.97 -1.68
CA ILE A 322 -9.49 2.05 -2.80
C ILE A 322 -9.15 1.04 -3.88
N ARG A 323 -10.17 0.40 -4.44
CA ARG A 323 -10.08 -0.36 -5.69
C ARG A 323 -11.06 0.25 -6.69
N LEU A 324 -10.58 0.63 -7.87
CA LEU A 324 -11.40 1.16 -8.95
C LEU A 324 -11.23 0.31 -10.19
N LYS A 325 -12.36 -0.09 -10.77
CA LYS A 325 -12.43 -0.82 -12.04
C LYS A 325 -13.45 -0.18 -12.97
N THR A 326 -13.13 -0.18 -14.25
CA THR A 326 -14.02 0.27 -15.32
C THR A 326 -14.54 -0.93 -16.10
N SER A 327 -15.85 -1.01 -16.25
CA SER A 327 -16.55 -1.96 -17.10
C SER A 327 -17.63 -1.20 -17.87
N ASP A 328 -17.75 -1.46 -19.16
CA ASP A 328 -18.77 -0.83 -20.03
C ASP A 328 -18.79 0.71 -19.92
N GLU A 329 -17.60 1.33 -19.89
CA GLU A 329 -17.38 2.77 -19.75
C GLU A 329 -17.79 3.37 -18.38
N ILE A 330 -18.29 2.56 -17.45
CA ILE A 330 -18.66 2.97 -16.10
C ILE A 330 -17.52 2.60 -15.14
N SER A 331 -17.08 3.56 -14.35
CA SER A 331 -16.04 3.33 -13.33
C SER A 331 -16.69 3.19 -11.97
N HIS A 332 -16.54 2.02 -11.37
CA HIS A 332 -16.93 1.75 -9.98
C HIS A 332 -15.71 1.66 -9.09
N PHE A 333 -15.81 2.23 -7.90
CA PHE A 333 -14.78 2.07 -6.88
C PHE A 333 -15.35 1.56 -5.57
N ILE A 334 -14.50 0.90 -4.78
CA ILE A 334 -14.85 0.29 -3.51
C ILE A 334 -13.89 0.78 -2.45
N MET A 335 -14.44 1.18 -1.29
CA MET A 335 -13.75 1.44 -0.04
C MET A 335 -14.27 0.46 1.00
N ARG A 336 -13.38 -0.06 1.87
CA ARG A 336 -13.77 -1.09 2.85
C ARG A 336 -13.27 -0.73 4.24
N PRO A 337 -14.03 0.06 5.00
CA PRO A 337 -13.69 0.35 6.39
C PRO A 337 -13.71 -0.95 7.21
N ILE A 338 -12.69 -1.11 8.04
CA ILE A 338 -12.49 -2.23 8.96
C ILE A 338 -12.41 -1.66 10.36
N ALA A 339 -13.21 -2.19 11.28
CA ALA A 339 -13.18 -1.85 12.70
C ALA A 339 -13.52 -3.08 13.56
N GLY A 340 -13.32 -2.95 14.83
CA GLY A 340 -13.55 -4.03 15.78
C GLY A 340 -12.59 -5.20 15.61
N THR A 341 -12.12 -5.77 16.69
CA THR A 341 -11.17 -6.87 16.63
C THR A 341 -11.45 -7.87 17.74
N ARG A 342 -11.50 -9.16 17.37
CA ARG A 342 -11.43 -10.28 18.34
C ARG A 342 -10.38 -11.28 17.88
N PRO A 343 -9.72 -11.97 18.81
CA PRO A 343 -8.83 -13.07 18.44
C PRO A 343 -9.63 -14.22 17.82
N ARG A 344 -8.95 -15.11 17.11
CA ARG A 344 -9.55 -16.35 16.63
C ARG A 344 -9.78 -17.31 17.81
N GLY A 345 -10.91 -17.99 17.81
CA GLY A 345 -11.23 -19.04 18.75
C GLY A 345 -10.34 -20.29 18.58
N LYS A 346 -10.13 -21.02 19.64
CA LYS A 346 -9.39 -22.31 19.62
C LYS A 346 -10.21 -23.45 19.01
N SER A 347 -11.51 -23.25 18.88
CA SER A 347 -12.46 -24.15 18.24
C SER A 347 -13.46 -23.37 17.41
N VAL A 348 -14.18 -24.05 16.50
CA VAL A 348 -15.24 -23.43 15.71
C VAL A 348 -16.35 -22.84 16.60
N ALA A 349 -16.69 -23.52 17.72
CA ALA A 349 -17.69 -23.03 18.65
C ALA A 349 -17.24 -21.72 19.33
N GLU A 350 -16.01 -21.65 19.83
CA GLU A 350 -15.43 -20.46 20.43
C GLU A 350 -15.30 -19.31 19.42
N ASP A 351 -14.95 -19.62 18.15
CA ASP A 351 -14.85 -18.63 17.07
C ASP A 351 -16.23 -17.99 16.80
N LEU A 352 -17.30 -18.79 16.81
CA LEU A 352 -18.68 -18.31 16.65
C LEU A 352 -19.18 -17.52 17.87
N GLU A 353 -18.73 -17.84 19.07
CA GLU A 353 -19.05 -17.06 20.28
C GLU A 353 -18.38 -15.69 20.24
N LEU A 354 -17.09 -15.62 19.88
CA LEU A 354 -16.36 -14.37 19.71
C LEU A 354 -16.94 -13.50 18.59
N GLU A 355 -17.40 -14.11 17.50
CA GLU A 355 -18.13 -13.40 16.44
C GLU A 355 -19.40 -12.75 16.96
N LYS A 356 -20.23 -13.51 17.71
CA LYS A 356 -21.47 -12.96 18.31
C LYS A 356 -21.17 -11.86 19.32
N GLU A 357 -20.14 -12.03 20.14
CA GLU A 357 -19.68 -11.01 21.07
C GLU A 357 -19.31 -9.73 20.32
N LEU A 358 -18.46 -9.83 19.27
CA LEU A 358 -18.02 -8.70 18.47
C LEU A 358 -19.20 -7.97 17.79
N LEU A 359 -20.15 -8.71 17.21
CA LEU A 359 -21.32 -8.13 16.54
C LEU A 359 -22.30 -7.46 17.52
N ASN A 360 -22.30 -7.84 18.80
CA ASN A 360 -23.14 -7.26 19.84
C ASN A 360 -22.43 -6.20 20.69
N ASP A 361 -21.15 -5.95 20.45
CA ASP A 361 -20.39 -4.92 21.16
C ASP A 361 -20.82 -3.53 20.68
N GLU A 362 -21.50 -2.77 21.54
CA GLU A 362 -22.05 -1.45 21.21
C GLU A 362 -20.95 -0.44 20.84
N LYS A 363 -19.80 -0.48 21.51
CA LYS A 363 -18.66 0.40 21.23
C LYS A 363 -18.06 0.15 19.86
N GLU A 364 -17.75 -1.12 19.57
CA GLU A 364 -17.17 -1.53 18.28
C GLU A 364 -18.13 -1.22 17.11
N ASN A 365 -19.43 -1.43 17.29
CA ASN A 365 -20.44 -1.10 16.30
C ASN A 365 -20.58 0.42 16.10
N ALA A 366 -20.50 1.23 17.15
CA ALA A 366 -20.55 2.69 17.04
C ALA A 366 -19.33 3.24 16.30
N GLU A 367 -18.12 2.73 16.59
CA GLU A 367 -16.90 3.08 15.88
C GLU A 367 -16.98 2.65 14.40
N HIS A 368 -17.43 1.42 14.14
CA HIS A 368 -17.59 0.93 12.77
C HIS A 368 -18.60 1.76 11.96
N LEU A 369 -19.71 2.16 12.57
CA LEU A 369 -20.70 3.02 11.92
C LEU A 369 -20.12 4.38 11.54
N MET A 370 -19.32 4.98 12.42
CA MET A 370 -18.62 6.25 12.14
C MET A 370 -17.66 6.12 10.96
N LEU A 371 -16.85 5.05 10.90
CA LEU A 371 -15.94 4.79 9.77
C LEU A 371 -16.70 4.49 8.48
N LEU A 372 -17.84 3.79 8.56
CA LEU A 372 -18.70 3.54 7.42
C LEU A 372 -19.29 4.85 6.85
N ASP A 373 -19.76 5.75 7.72
CA ASP A 373 -20.29 7.04 7.30
C ASP A 373 -19.19 7.94 6.71
N LEU A 374 -17.97 7.90 7.26
CA LEU A 374 -16.83 8.60 6.69
C LEU A 374 -16.48 8.07 5.27
N ALA A 375 -16.46 6.75 5.07
CA ALA A 375 -16.24 6.15 3.75
C ALA A 375 -17.37 6.51 2.75
N ARG A 376 -18.63 6.56 3.20
CA ARG A 376 -19.76 7.03 2.37
C ARG A 376 -19.63 8.49 1.98
N ASN A 377 -19.20 9.34 2.93
CA ASN A 377 -18.96 10.76 2.67
C ASN A 377 -17.80 10.96 1.68
N ASP A 378 -16.69 10.25 1.87
CA ASP A 378 -15.54 10.30 0.95
C ASP A 378 -15.94 9.81 -0.45
N ALA A 379 -16.67 8.70 -0.57
CA ALA A 379 -17.21 8.22 -1.84
C ALA A 379 -18.16 9.25 -2.50
N GLY A 380 -18.99 9.93 -1.71
CA GLY A 380 -19.95 10.92 -2.19
C GLY A 380 -19.32 12.14 -2.86
N LYS A 381 -18.07 12.49 -2.50
CA LYS A 381 -17.35 13.65 -3.08
C LYS A 381 -17.16 13.55 -4.59
N VAL A 382 -17.04 12.32 -5.11
CA VAL A 382 -16.68 12.05 -6.52
C VAL A 382 -17.69 11.17 -7.26
N SER A 383 -18.75 10.73 -6.60
CA SER A 383 -19.77 9.88 -7.21
C SER A 383 -20.86 10.70 -7.91
N VAL A 384 -21.51 10.06 -8.89
CA VAL A 384 -22.77 10.59 -9.45
C VAL A 384 -23.84 10.68 -8.37
N GLY A 385 -24.80 11.58 -8.52
CA GLY A 385 -25.92 11.70 -7.58
C GLY A 385 -26.67 10.38 -7.43
N GLY A 386 -26.74 9.85 -6.19
CA GLY A 386 -27.32 8.53 -5.90
C GLY A 386 -26.42 7.32 -6.19
N GLY A 387 -25.18 7.53 -6.66
CA GLY A 387 -24.25 6.48 -7.05
C GLY A 387 -23.47 5.84 -5.89
N VAL A 388 -23.72 6.22 -4.63
CA VAL A 388 -23.07 5.61 -3.46
C VAL A 388 -23.99 4.56 -2.83
N SER A 389 -23.49 3.34 -2.64
CA SER A 389 -24.21 2.24 -2.00
C SER A 389 -23.35 1.47 -1.02
N VAL A 390 -23.98 0.92 0.04
CA VAL A 390 -23.34 -0.01 0.96
C VAL A 390 -23.67 -1.42 0.49
N ILE A 391 -22.73 -2.05 -0.20
CA ILE A 391 -22.90 -3.37 -0.82
C ILE A 391 -22.70 -4.55 0.15
N ALA A 392 -22.01 -4.29 1.27
CA ALA A 392 -21.90 -5.19 2.40
C ALA A 392 -21.84 -4.38 3.69
N ARG A 393 -22.56 -4.83 4.74
CA ARG A 393 -22.59 -4.14 6.04
C ARG A 393 -22.35 -5.13 7.17
N ASN A 394 -21.44 -4.77 8.07
CA ASN A 394 -21.14 -5.49 9.32
C ASN A 394 -20.86 -6.99 9.10
N LYS A 395 -20.10 -7.32 8.03
CA LYS A 395 -19.66 -8.69 7.79
C LYS A 395 -18.45 -9.01 8.67
N ILE A 396 -18.43 -10.20 9.27
CA ILE A 396 -17.23 -10.68 9.93
C ILE A 396 -16.28 -11.28 8.89
N GLU A 397 -15.06 -10.77 8.85
CA GLU A 397 -13.96 -11.37 8.11
C GLU A 397 -12.94 -11.95 9.07
N ARG A 398 -12.60 -13.21 8.84
CA ARG A 398 -11.65 -13.96 9.65
C ARG A 398 -10.30 -13.97 8.97
N TYR A 399 -9.30 -13.52 9.71
CA TYR A 399 -7.90 -13.58 9.31
C TYR A 399 -7.18 -14.66 10.11
N SER A 400 -5.91 -14.87 9.86
CA SER A 400 -5.14 -15.95 10.50
C SER A 400 -5.12 -15.90 12.03
N ARG A 401 -5.16 -14.71 12.64
CA ARG A 401 -5.05 -14.50 14.09
C ARG A 401 -6.22 -13.76 14.72
N VAL A 402 -6.97 -13.01 13.92
CA VAL A 402 -8.04 -12.11 14.38
C VAL A 402 -9.23 -12.17 13.44
N MET A 403 -10.39 -11.69 13.91
CA MET A 403 -11.56 -11.38 13.08
C MET A 403 -11.92 -9.91 13.24
N HIS A 404 -12.52 -9.33 12.20
CA HIS A 404 -12.91 -7.92 12.16
C HIS A 404 -14.33 -7.76 11.62
N ILE A 405 -14.98 -6.64 12.00
CA ILE A 405 -16.18 -6.15 11.33
C ILE A 405 -15.76 -5.37 10.09
N VAL A 406 -16.29 -5.73 8.93
CA VAL A 406 -16.00 -5.11 7.64
C VAL A 406 -17.29 -4.66 6.97
N SER A 407 -17.29 -3.47 6.40
CA SER A 407 -18.33 -3.02 5.48
C SER A 407 -17.72 -2.64 4.13
N SER A 408 -18.52 -2.61 3.08
CA SER A 408 -18.07 -2.24 1.74
C SER A 408 -18.97 -1.14 1.18
N VAL A 409 -18.36 -0.01 0.86
CA VAL A 409 -18.99 1.14 0.20
C VAL A 409 -18.56 1.14 -1.25
N GLN A 410 -19.51 1.12 -2.16
CA GLN A 410 -19.28 1.27 -3.59
C GLN A 410 -19.72 2.64 -4.03
N GLY A 411 -18.92 3.30 -4.86
CA GLY A 411 -19.25 4.53 -5.56
C GLY A 411 -19.19 4.33 -7.08
N GLU A 412 -20.09 4.98 -7.80
CA GLU A 412 -20.02 5.17 -9.25
C GLU A 412 -19.39 6.54 -9.52
N LEU A 413 -18.22 6.56 -10.18
CA LEU A 413 -17.49 7.79 -10.45
C LEU A 413 -18.26 8.70 -11.44
N ASP A 414 -18.44 9.96 -11.08
CA ASP A 414 -18.92 10.97 -12.02
C ASP A 414 -17.82 11.36 -13.03
N SER A 415 -17.62 10.51 -14.02
CA SER A 415 -16.58 10.66 -15.05
C SER A 415 -16.76 11.92 -15.92
N LYS A 416 -17.87 12.66 -15.77
CA LYS A 416 -18.05 13.97 -16.43
C LYS A 416 -17.34 15.08 -15.68
N ARG A 417 -17.14 14.94 -14.38
CA ARG A 417 -16.58 15.97 -13.49
C ARG A 417 -15.20 15.59 -12.94
N PHE A 418 -14.94 14.30 -12.76
CA PHE A 418 -13.76 13.78 -12.07
C PHE A 418 -13.00 12.78 -12.92
N ALA A 419 -11.68 12.78 -12.79
CA ALA A 419 -10.82 11.71 -13.29
C ALA A 419 -10.77 10.56 -12.25
N LYS A 420 -10.36 9.36 -12.67
CA LYS A 420 -10.27 8.19 -11.78
C LYS A 420 -9.35 8.43 -10.57
N ARG A 421 -8.24 9.16 -10.75
CA ARG A 421 -7.32 9.56 -9.67
C ARG A 421 -7.97 10.43 -8.59
N ASP A 422 -9.06 11.14 -8.92
CA ASP A 422 -9.78 11.95 -7.92
C ASP A 422 -10.54 11.06 -6.92
N ALA A 423 -10.90 9.82 -7.29
CA ALA A 423 -11.44 8.85 -6.37
C ALA A 423 -10.39 8.45 -5.31
N LEU A 424 -9.11 8.31 -5.69
CA LEU A 424 -8.03 8.08 -4.73
C LEU A 424 -7.82 9.30 -3.82
N LYS A 425 -7.83 10.53 -4.36
CA LYS A 425 -7.74 11.75 -3.54
C LYS A 425 -8.88 11.84 -2.54
N ALA A 426 -10.11 11.48 -2.92
CA ALA A 426 -11.27 11.48 -2.03
C ALA A 426 -11.14 10.46 -0.88
N ALA A 427 -10.55 9.28 -1.15
CA ALA A 427 -10.29 8.23 -0.15
C ALA A 427 -9.11 8.57 0.80
N PHE A 428 -8.23 9.48 0.39
CA PHE A 428 -6.94 9.71 1.03
C PHE A 428 -6.97 10.82 2.09
N PRO A 429 -6.22 10.67 3.21
CA PRO A 429 -5.84 9.39 3.77
C PRO A 429 -7.08 8.70 4.38
N ALA A 430 -6.96 7.39 4.60
CA ALA A 430 -8.05 6.62 5.17
C ALA A 430 -8.46 7.16 6.56
N GLY A 431 -9.75 7.13 6.86
CA GLY A 431 -10.28 7.57 8.15
C GLY A 431 -9.75 6.76 9.32
N THR A 432 -9.50 5.47 9.10
CA THR A 432 -8.90 4.54 10.06
C THR A 432 -7.46 4.90 10.44
N LEU A 433 -6.81 5.80 9.71
CA LEU A 433 -5.45 6.30 9.95
C LEU A 433 -5.38 7.81 10.23
N SER A 434 -6.50 8.51 10.21
CA SER A 434 -6.57 9.95 10.47
C SER A 434 -7.51 10.26 11.63
N GLY A 435 -8.80 10.24 11.40
CA GLY A 435 -9.84 10.50 12.40
C GLY A 435 -10.99 11.31 11.82
N ALA A 436 -11.84 11.82 12.72
CA ALA A 436 -13.04 12.57 12.37
C ALA A 436 -13.20 13.80 13.30
N PRO A 437 -13.41 15.03 12.75
CA PRO A 437 -13.33 15.41 11.34
C PRO A 437 -11.91 15.25 10.76
N LYS A 438 -11.80 14.87 9.48
CA LYS A 438 -10.51 14.43 8.88
C LYS A 438 -9.42 15.48 8.97
N ILE A 439 -9.65 16.73 8.57
CA ILE A 439 -8.65 17.80 8.57
C ILE A 439 -8.18 18.11 9.99
N ALA A 440 -9.10 18.35 10.93
CA ALA A 440 -8.77 18.64 12.32
C ALA A 440 -7.95 17.49 12.97
N ALA A 441 -8.30 16.24 12.66
CA ALA A 441 -7.56 15.08 13.15
C ALA A 441 -6.12 15.03 12.59
N ILE A 442 -5.92 15.37 11.31
CA ILE A 442 -4.59 15.39 10.69
C ILE A 442 -3.72 16.53 11.26
N GLU A 443 -4.30 17.72 11.47
CA GLU A 443 -3.60 18.83 12.13
C GLU A 443 -3.20 18.48 13.58
N MET A 444 -4.09 17.81 14.31
CA MET A 444 -3.79 17.30 15.65
C MET A 444 -2.65 16.28 15.63
N ILE A 445 -2.67 15.33 14.70
CA ILE A 445 -1.60 14.34 14.50
C ILE A 445 -0.25 15.02 14.24
N GLU A 446 -0.21 15.99 13.31
CA GLU A 446 1.00 16.75 12.99
C GLU A 446 1.56 17.48 14.21
N SER A 447 0.67 18.01 15.07
CA SER A 447 1.08 18.71 16.30
C SER A 447 1.63 17.79 17.39
N LEU A 448 1.29 16.51 17.36
CA LEU A 448 1.61 15.53 18.42
C LEU A 448 2.79 14.64 18.05
N GLU A 449 2.89 14.22 16.80
CA GLU A 449 3.96 13.33 16.33
C GLU A 449 5.24 14.15 16.09
N SER A 450 6.41 13.59 16.39
CA SER A 450 7.70 14.27 16.29
C SER A 450 8.36 14.12 14.92
N THR A 451 7.82 13.26 14.05
CA THR A 451 8.35 12.99 12.71
C THR A 451 7.22 12.73 11.73
N ARG A 452 7.45 13.05 10.45
CA ARG A 452 6.53 12.70 9.34
C ARG A 452 6.24 11.21 9.32
N ARG A 453 5.05 10.87 8.87
CA ARG A 453 4.62 9.47 8.71
C ARG A 453 5.25 8.80 7.50
N GLY A 454 5.50 9.55 6.44
CA GLY A 454 6.04 9.06 5.17
C GLY A 454 5.13 8.01 4.55
N VAL A 455 5.64 6.79 4.34
CA VAL A 455 4.87 5.68 3.77
C VAL A 455 3.70 5.25 4.66
N TYR A 456 3.87 5.29 5.99
CA TYR A 456 2.86 4.82 6.93
C TYR A 456 1.56 5.63 6.87
N GLY A 457 0.44 4.94 6.71
CA GLY A 457 -0.90 5.56 6.59
C GLY A 457 -1.18 6.17 5.21
N GLY A 458 -0.20 6.13 4.30
CA GLY A 458 -0.36 6.47 2.90
C GLY A 458 -1.00 5.34 2.09
N ALA A 459 -0.95 5.44 0.76
CA ALA A 459 -1.44 4.45 -0.18
C ALA A 459 -0.29 3.68 -0.82
N ILE A 460 -0.45 2.36 -0.99
CA ILE A 460 0.51 1.50 -1.67
C ILE A 460 -0.21 0.54 -2.62
N GLY A 461 0.24 0.48 -3.88
CA GLY A 461 -0.47 -0.31 -4.88
C GLY A 461 -0.04 0.04 -6.31
N TYR A 462 -0.98 0.06 -7.24
CA TYR A 462 -0.67 0.31 -8.64
C TYR A 462 -1.83 0.95 -9.42
N PHE A 463 -1.46 1.55 -10.55
CA PHE A 463 -2.36 1.97 -11.61
C PHE A 463 -2.18 1.10 -12.84
N THR A 464 -3.27 0.78 -13.52
CA THR A 464 -3.23 0.22 -14.87
C THR A 464 -3.06 1.33 -15.92
N GLN A 465 -2.94 0.96 -17.19
CA GLN A 465 -2.79 1.93 -18.28
C GLN A 465 -4.02 2.86 -18.40
N ASN A 466 -5.23 2.35 -18.21
CA ASN A 466 -6.49 3.10 -18.28
C ASN A 466 -6.86 3.79 -16.95
N GLU A 467 -5.91 3.86 -15.97
CA GLU A 467 -6.07 4.46 -14.64
C GLU A 467 -7.02 3.69 -13.70
N ASP A 468 -7.40 2.46 -14.02
CA ASP A 468 -7.93 1.58 -13.00
C ASP A 468 -6.85 1.36 -11.93
N MET A 469 -7.26 1.12 -10.70
CA MET A 469 -6.32 1.11 -9.58
C MET A 469 -6.70 0.12 -8.49
N ASP A 470 -5.67 -0.32 -7.77
CA ASP A 470 -5.82 -1.12 -6.56
C ASP A 470 -4.77 -0.68 -5.53
N PHE A 471 -5.21 0.01 -4.48
CA PHE A 471 -4.35 0.54 -3.42
C PHE A 471 -4.80 0.05 -2.06
N ALA A 472 -3.86 -0.46 -1.29
CA ALA A 472 -3.99 -0.71 0.14
C ALA A 472 -3.55 0.51 0.96
N ILE A 473 -4.00 0.58 2.20
CA ILE A 473 -3.43 1.48 3.19
C ILE A 473 -2.06 0.92 3.60
N ALA A 474 -1.03 1.76 3.59
CA ALA A 474 0.32 1.34 3.98
C ALA A 474 0.45 1.23 5.51
N ILE A 475 -0.03 0.13 6.05
CA ILE A 475 0.06 -0.28 7.46
C ILE A 475 0.66 -1.67 7.58
N ARG A 476 1.05 -2.08 8.79
CA ARG A 476 1.76 -3.35 9.00
C ARG A 476 2.93 -3.49 8.03
N SER A 477 3.68 -2.40 7.90
CA SER A 477 4.75 -2.22 6.93
C SER A 477 6.00 -1.64 7.58
N ALA A 478 7.12 -1.84 6.92
CA ALA A 478 8.39 -1.26 7.27
C ALA A 478 9.06 -0.65 6.03
N VAL A 479 9.79 0.44 6.24
CA VAL A 479 10.76 0.96 5.28
C VAL A 479 12.15 0.53 5.76
N TYR A 480 12.90 -0.14 4.90
CA TYR A 480 14.28 -0.55 5.17
C TYR A 480 15.24 0.37 4.45
N GLN A 481 16.20 0.92 5.19
CA GLN A 481 17.27 1.74 4.62
C GLN A 481 18.54 1.58 5.46
N ASN A 482 19.67 1.29 4.82
CA ASN A 482 21.00 1.26 5.46
C ASN A 482 21.08 0.37 6.72
N GLY A 483 20.47 -0.81 6.71
CA GLY A 483 20.51 -1.75 7.84
C GLY A 483 19.47 -1.48 8.94
N VAL A 484 18.61 -0.47 8.76
CA VAL A 484 17.58 -0.06 9.72
C VAL A 484 16.19 -0.24 9.12
N TYR A 485 15.28 -0.84 9.91
CA TYR A 485 13.86 -0.92 9.63
C TYR A 485 13.12 0.18 10.38
N TYR A 486 12.38 1.01 9.66
CA TYR A 486 11.53 2.06 10.19
C TYR A 486 10.09 1.57 10.17
N MET A 487 9.47 1.50 11.33
CA MET A 487 8.14 0.96 11.55
C MET A 487 7.27 1.99 12.25
N ARG A 488 5.95 1.95 12.00
CA ARG A 488 4.95 2.72 12.74
C ARG A 488 3.71 1.90 12.99
N SER A 489 2.99 2.25 14.07
CA SER A 489 1.65 1.79 14.34
C SER A 489 0.86 2.80 15.13
N GLY A 490 -0.47 2.82 14.93
CA GLY A 490 -1.39 3.71 15.62
C GLY A 490 -2.60 2.96 16.16
N ALA A 491 -3.32 3.62 17.06
CA ALA A 491 -4.60 3.19 17.59
C ALA A 491 -5.61 4.34 17.54
N GLY A 492 -6.88 4.02 17.35
CA GLY A 492 -7.96 4.99 17.30
C GLY A 492 -8.34 5.47 18.70
N VAL A 493 -8.15 6.76 18.99
CA VAL A 493 -8.47 7.36 20.27
C VAL A 493 -9.85 8.00 20.20
N VAL A 494 -10.73 7.57 21.10
CA VAL A 494 -12.07 8.13 21.35
C VAL A 494 -12.17 8.59 22.81
N GLN A 495 -13.30 9.19 23.20
CA GLN A 495 -13.50 9.74 24.55
C GLN A 495 -13.20 8.75 25.68
N ASP A 496 -13.62 7.49 25.52
CA ASP A 496 -13.47 6.46 26.55
C ASP A 496 -12.14 5.68 26.44
N SER A 497 -11.25 6.06 25.54
CA SER A 497 -9.96 5.41 25.39
C SER A 497 -9.10 5.50 26.66
N ASN A 498 -8.47 4.39 27.01
CA ASN A 498 -7.49 4.32 28.09
C ASN A 498 -6.08 4.46 27.52
N PRO A 499 -5.28 5.46 27.92
CA PRO A 499 -3.97 5.75 27.34
C PRO A 499 -3.01 4.55 27.29
N ARG A 500 -2.98 3.77 28.39
CA ARG A 500 -2.13 2.59 28.49
C ARG A 500 -2.62 1.45 27.58
N ALA A 501 -3.93 1.27 27.47
CA ALA A 501 -4.50 0.24 26.60
C ALA A 501 -4.20 0.54 25.13
N GLU A 502 -4.35 1.81 24.70
CA GLU A 502 -4.04 2.25 23.35
C GLU A 502 -2.54 2.08 23.02
N TYR A 503 -1.65 2.41 23.98
CA TYR A 503 -0.22 2.15 23.82
C TYR A 503 0.06 0.65 23.63
N LEU A 504 -0.51 -0.22 24.46
CA LEU A 504 -0.33 -1.67 24.35
C LEU A 504 -0.86 -2.22 23.00
N GLU A 505 -1.97 -1.67 22.51
CA GLU A 505 -2.50 -2.03 21.19
C GLU A 505 -1.49 -1.72 20.08
N THR A 506 -0.89 -0.52 20.11
CA THR A 506 0.13 -0.17 19.13
C THR A 506 1.36 -1.04 19.22
N GLN A 507 1.80 -1.42 20.44
CA GLN A 507 2.89 -2.36 20.66
C GLN A 507 2.58 -3.74 20.06
N ASN A 508 1.38 -4.26 20.26
CA ASN A 508 0.93 -5.54 19.69
C ASN A 508 0.94 -5.50 18.14
N LYS A 509 0.58 -4.36 17.55
CA LYS A 509 0.64 -4.16 16.11
C LYS A 509 2.07 -4.16 15.58
N ILE A 510 3.03 -3.50 16.27
CA ILE A 510 4.45 -3.49 15.91
C ILE A 510 5.08 -4.87 16.12
N GLN A 511 4.65 -5.64 17.12
CA GLN A 511 5.23 -6.94 17.42
C GLN A 511 5.21 -7.88 16.21
N SER A 512 4.16 -7.83 15.40
CA SER A 512 4.08 -8.63 14.17
C SER A 512 5.17 -8.28 13.14
N LEU A 513 5.65 -7.03 13.14
CA LEU A 513 6.76 -6.58 12.30
C LEU A 513 8.12 -6.95 12.93
N LEU A 514 8.24 -6.88 14.25
CA LEU A 514 9.46 -7.32 14.95
C LEU A 514 9.68 -8.82 14.81
N ASP A 515 8.60 -9.60 14.76
CA ASP A 515 8.68 -11.05 14.60
C ASP A 515 9.32 -11.45 13.25
N MET A 516 9.14 -10.63 12.17
CA MET A 516 9.79 -10.91 10.89
C MET A 516 11.33 -10.80 10.96
N LEU A 517 11.86 -10.11 11.98
CA LEU A 517 13.28 -9.91 12.22
C LEU A 517 13.86 -10.95 13.22
N ARG A 518 13.11 -12.00 13.56
CA ARG A 518 13.55 -13.12 14.39
C ARG A 518 13.79 -14.35 13.54
N GLY A 519 14.76 -15.18 13.93
CA GLY A 519 14.96 -16.52 13.34
C GLY A 519 13.74 -17.43 13.61
N GLN A 520 13.47 -18.36 12.70
CA GLN A 520 12.31 -19.28 12.83
C GLN A 520 12.30 -20.05 14.15
N ASN A 521 13.47 -20.42 14.67
CA ASN A 521 13.61 -21.18 15.93
C ASN A 521 13.25 -20.37 17.19
N GLU A 522 13.37 -19.05 17.18
CA GLU A 522 13.04 -18.19 18.33
C GLU A 522 11.54 -17.91 18.44
N VAL A 523 10.83 -17.88 17.32
CA VAL A 523 9.37 -17.66 17.29
C VAL A 523 8.64 -18.84 17.94
N GLU A 524 9.12 -20.08 17.75
CA GLU A 524 8.55 -21.27 18.39
C GLU A 524 8.86 -21.32 19.88
N GLN A 525 10.09 -20.97 20.28
CA GLN A 525 10.46 -20.91 21.69
C GLN A 525 9.78 -19.79 22.47
N GLY A 526 9.55 -18.63 21.84
CA GLY A 526 8.79 -17.53 22.41
C GLY A 526 7.32 -17.88 22.66
N LYS A 527 6.68 -18.64 21.74
CA LYS A 527 5.31 -19.15 21.92
C LYS A 527 5.20 -20.16 23.07
N VAL A 528 6.24 -20.98 23.28
CA VAL A 528 6.30 -21.95 24.40
C VAL A 528 6.45 -21.22 25.72
N LYS A 529 7.24 -20.15 25.81
CA LYS A 529 7.40 -19.36 27.05
C LYS A 529 6.16 -18.56 27.42
N GLN A 530 5.42 -17.99 26.44
CA GLN A 530 4.15 -17.29 26.72
C GLN A 530 3.05 -18.25 27.18
N ASN A 531 3.00 -19.48 26.63
CA ASN A 531 2.03 -20.50 27.07
C ASN A 531 2.35 -21.09 28.42
N ASN A 532 3.62 -21.10 28.86
CA ASN A 532 4.03 -21.61 30.17
C ASN A 532 3.98 -20.53 31.27
N GLY A 533 4.13 -19.24 30.93
CA GLY A 533 4.01 -18.15 31.91
C GLY A 533 2.57 -17.99 32.46
N GLY A 534 1.56 -18.37 31.70
CA GLY A 534 0.14 -18.34 32.12
C GLY A 534 -0.29 -19.51 33.05
N ARG A 535 0.55 -20.54 33.21
CA ARG A 535 0.23 -21.69 34.06
C ARG A 535 0.77 -21.62 35.50
N ASN A 536 1.74 -20.74 35.78
CA ASN A 536 2.37 -20.66 37.09
C ASN A 536 1.76 -19.70 38.11
N GLU A 537 0.75 -18.90 37.74
CA GLU A 537 0.08 -18.00 38.70
C GLU A 537 -1.20 -18.57 39.35
N LYS A 538 -1.64 -19.78 38.96
CA LYS A 538 -2.82 -20.44 39.58
C LYS A 538 -2.49 -21.58 40.57
N GLY A 539 -1.22 -21.79 40.90
CA GLY A 539 -0.78 -22.94 41.72
C GLY A 539 -0.35 -22.64 43.15
N LEU A 540 -0.58 -21.44 43.69
CA LEU A 540 -0.19 -21.10 45.06
C LEU A 540 -1.29 -20.36 45.83
N LYS A 541 -2.44 -21.03 46.03
CA LYS A 541 -3.42 -20.71 47.08
C LYS A 541 -4.38 -21.89 47.28
N GLU A 542 -3.89 -22.97 47.83
CA GLU A 542 -4.67 -23.94 48.61
C GLU A 542 -3.66 -24.78 49.39
N GLY A 543 -3.53 -24.44 50.68
CA GLY A 543 -2.72 -25.19 51.61
C GLY A 543 -2.35 -24.37 52.83
N ALA A 544 -3.35 -23.99 53.64
CA ALA A 544 -3.20 -23.81 55.09
C ALA A 544 -4.58 -23.49 55.68
N GLU A 545 -5.06 -24.46 56.49
CA GLU A 545 -6.21 -24.53 57.40
C GLU A 545 -7.53 -24.94 56.76
#